data_78f8371ac741eb63e3dc626c50edc24c
#
_entry.id   78f8371ac741eb63e3dc626c50edc24c
#
_cell.length_a   1.000
_cell.length_b   1.000
_cell.length_c   1.000
_cell.angle_alpha   90.00
_cell.angle_beta   90.00
_cell.angle_gamma   90.00
#
_symmetry.space_group_name_H-M   'P 1'
#
loop_
_entity.id
_entity.type
_entity.pdbx_description
1 polymer ?
#
loop_
_entity_poly.entity_id
_entity_poly.type
_entity_poly.pdbx_seq_one_letter_code
_entity_poly.pdbx_strand_id
1 'polypeptide(L)'
;MRKKSSLLWLSFLLLGIASCDSSFLDQTSTSDLDETVVFGDSTYASGFLTNIYTSIGFDTDLDRFGGHNSGSSNGGLQVACDEAEFRSSSTITTGMAFATGTVNPVIVTDDAWSTCYKQIRACNTFLKKIGRTPMTESTRQQYIAECRFLRAWYYYTLVRHYGGVPIIGDTLYNAEDKVNAVRATYDECITYITDEVKQVIAMNVLRPRTSGSANGRINEGACYGFLSRVYLDAASPLHNNPDGQWGTAETKDLLGYPSYSKERWLEAIKYAKSVMTLTAGDYRLFEVHADNDNGDVYEPGWGYYAVQIAADFADVTSYEDFSYPYGAYQEMILQYKEPESIRMCDNFCPPSCGGDKYGGYIYWDLCEAFPMLDGKSWDDPTGKYYQADEHLRDSMHYVHPKQYRDPRFSNVVTVNNMKQMSAGDPSHMVYTCIGDGATEDAIYSGTPTGLYIKKMVHRNCAGNYFVAPPVSRPLIRFAEILLNYAEAVNEYYGPNYSETLGSVEMNPVEVLKLIRRRGGIEAGEDGMYGLKANMTQEEMREAIRLERRLELCFEGFRFFDVRRWMIADQTDNATMHGLELTHKGSNMNNGYTWKVVDVRKHVFRKSMYFWPIPYNETVKNTELIQNPYYETTND
;
A
#
# COMPACT_ATOMS: atom_id res chain seq x y z
N MET A 1 -63.78 45.38 -31.00
CA MET A 1 -62.69 44.43 -31.38
C MET A 1 -62.13 43.72 -30.15
N ARG A 2 -62.90 42.81 -29.57
CA ARG A 2 -62.50 41.96 -28.44
C ARG A 2 -63.35 40.67 -28.45
N LYS A 3 -63.01 39.65 -29.25
CA LYS A 3 -63.66 38.32 -29.20
C LYS A 3 -62.98 37.30 -30.10
N LYS A 4 -61.61 37.35 -30.30
CA LYS A 4 -60.90 36.36 -31.07
C LYS A 4 -59.65 35.72 -30.38
N SER A 5 -59.39 36.00 -29.09
CA SER A 5 -58.22 35.46 -28.37
C SER A 5 -58.56 34.29 -27.43
N SER A 6 -59.81 33.98 -27.17
CA SER A 6 -60.21 32.89 -26.25
C SER A 6 -60.40 31.53 -26.92
N LEU A 7 -60.47 31.47 -28.25
CA LEU A 7 -60.58 30.18 -28.95
C LEU A 7 -59.22 29.53 -29.27
N LEU A 8 -58.14 30.33 -29.28
CA LEU A 8 -56.78 29.79 -29.50
C LEU A 8 -56.18 29.13 -28.25
N TRP A 9 -56.66 29.53 -27.04
CA TRP A 9 -56.21 28.93 -25.79
C TRP A 9 -56.90 27.59 -25.48
N LEU A 10 -58.11 27.37 -26.02
CA LEU A 10 -58.81 26.10 -25.81
C LEU A 10 -58.33 24.99 -26.75
N SER A 11 -57.75 25.33 -27.90
CA SER A 11 -57.14 24.38 -28.82
C SER A 11 -55.73 23.92 -28.40
N PHE A 12 -55.03 24.72 -27.58
CA PHE A 12 -53.74 24.30 -26.98
C PHE A 12 -53.91 23.43 -25.75
N LEU A 13 -55.04 23.48 -25.07
CA LEU A 13 -55.33 22.66 -23.88
C LEU A 13 -55.83 21.25 -24.25
N LEU A 14 -56.33 21.04 -25.47
CA LEU A 14 -56.82 19.73 -25.95
C LEU A 14 -55.76 18.90 -26.70
N LEU A 15 -54.56 19.46 -26.97
CA LEU A 15 -53.41 18.75 -27.55
C LEU A 15 -52.45 18.22 -26.53
N GLY A 16 -52.67 18.48 -25.21
CA GLY A 16 -51.82 18.06 -24.11
C GLY A 16 -52.21 16.72 -23.43
N ILE A 17 -53.24 16.01 -23.91
CA ILE A 17 -53.77 14.80 -23.22
C ILE A 17 -53.62 13.52 -24.06
N ALA A 18 -52.92 13.56 -25.19
CA ALA A 18 -52.70 12.39 -26.02
C ALA A 18 -51.19 12.04 -26.18
N SER A 19 -50.44 12.03 -25.07
CA SER A 19 -49.10 11.46 -25.08
C SER A 19 -48.78 10.91 -23.68
N CYS A 20 -49.54 9.90 -23.30
CA CYS A 20 -49.05 8.87 -22.38
C CYS A 20 -48.96 7.59 -23.18
N ASP A 21 -47.90 7.49 -23.95
CA ASP A 21 -47.52 6.21 -24.50
C ASP A 21 -46.91 5.41 -23.36
N SER A 22 -47.63 4.39 -22.91
CA SER A 22 -47.18 3.48 -21.81
C SER A 22 -45.93 2.70 -22.16
N SER A 23 -45.41 2.85 -23.39
CA SER A 23 -44.16 2.23 -23.85
C SER A 23 -42.90 2.88 -23.26
N PHE A 24 -42.99 4.06 -22.63
CA PHE A 24 -41.82 4.66 -21.95
C PHE A 24 -41.48 3.97 -20.61
N LEU A 25 -42.46 3.27 -20.01
CA LEU A 25 -42.23 2.47 -18.80
C LEU A 25 -41.84 1.03 -19.09
N ASP A 26 -41.96 0.59 -20.36
CA ASP A 26 -41.53 -0.71 -20.84
C ASP A 26 -40.12 -0.71 -21.48
N GLN A 27 -39.34 0.37 -21.30
CA GLN A 27 -37.92 0.28 -21.56
C GLN A 27 -37.31 -0.61 -20.46
N THR A 28 -37.24 -1.90 -20.73
CA THR A 28 -36.29 -2.79 -20.11
C THR A 28 -34.95 -2.05 -20.11
N SER A 29 -34.40 -1.77 -18.94
CA SER A 29 -33.10 -1.15 -18.82
C SER A 29 -32.10 -2.06 -19.55
N THR A 30 -31.71 -1.67 -20.77
CA THR A 30 -30.74 -2.38 -21.61
C THR A 30 -29.31 -2.27 -21.08
N SER A 31 -29.13 -1.80 -19.82
CA SER A 31 -27.83 -1.59 -19.22
C SER A 31 -27.37 -2.70 -18.26
N ASP A 32 -28.25 -3.59 -17.81
CA ASP A 32 -27.86 -4.72 -16.97
C ASP A 32 -27.82 -5.99 -17.82
N LEU A 33 -26.61 -6.44 -18.16
CA LEU A 33 -26.41 -7.77 -18.74
C LEU A 33 -26.95 -8.81 -17.75
N ASP A 34 -28.03 -9.51 -18.12
CA ASP A 34 -28.56 -10.61 -17.34
C ASP A 34 -27.45 -11.64 -17.07
N GLU A 35 -27.41 -12.17 -15.87
CA GLU A 35 -26.45 -13.20 -15.46
C GLU A 35 -26.41 -14.39 -16.43
N THR A 36 -27.53 -14.69 -17.12
CA THR A 36 -27.58 -15.73 -18.14
C THR A 36 -26.73 -15.39 -19.35
N VAL A 37 -26.72 -14.14 -19.77
CA VAL A 37 -25.87 -13.62 -20.84
C VAL A 37 -24.40 -13.61 -20.41
N VAL A 38 -24.11 -13.12 -19.21
CA VAL A 38 -22.74 -13.04 -18.69
C VAL A 38 -22.08 -14.42 -18.63
N PHE A 39 -22.74 -15.39 -18.02
CA PHE A 39 -22.17 -16.73 -17.87
C PHE A 39 -22.48 -17.67 -19.04
N GLY A 40 -23.23 -17.21 -20.06
CA GLY A 40 -23.44 -17.88 -21.34
C GLY A 40 -22.28 -17.64 -22.34
N ASP A 41 -21.39 -16.71 -22.08
CA ASP A 41 -20.27 -16.35 -22.95
C ASP A 41 -18.95 -16.28 -22.13
N SER A 42 -17.89 -16.87 -22.70
CA SER A 42 -16.59 -16.95 -22.03
C SER A 42 -15.90 -15.58 -21.88
N THR A 43 -16.13 -14.66 -22.81
CA THR A 43 -15.56 -13.31 -22.77
C THR A 43 -16.19 -12.49 -21.65
N TYR A 44 -17.51 -12.54 -21.54
CA TYR A 44 -18.22 -11.84 -20.46
C TYR A 44 -17.92 -12.45 -19.10
N ALA A 45 -17.82 -13.77 -18.98
CA ALA A 45 -17.41 -14.42 -17.72
C ALA A 45 -15.98 -14.05 -17.33
N SER A 46 -15.05 -13.95 -18.29
CA SER A 46 -13.69 -13.45 -18.06
C SER A 46 -13.70 -11.99 -17.62
N GLY A 47 -14.53 -11.14 -18.24
CA GLY A 47 -14.75 -9.75 -17.86
C GLY A 47 -15.28 -9.61 -16.42
N PHE A 48 -16.21 -10.48 -16.03
CA PHE A 48 -16.73 -10.54 -14.66
C PHE A 48 -15.62 -10.86 -13.65
N LEU A 49 -14.79 -11.87 -13.93
CA LEU A 49 -13.62 -12.16 -13.09
C LEU A 49 -12.65 -10.99 -13.04
N THR A 50 -12.39 -10.32 -14.17
CA THR A 50 -11.53 -9.13 -14.21
C THR A 50 -12.08 -7.98 -13.35
N ASN A 51 -13.41 -7.82 -13.32
CA ASN A 51 -14.03 -6.84 -12.43
C ASN A 51 -13.80 -7.15 -10.93
N ILE A 52 -13.70 -8.44 -10.55
CA ILE A 52 -13.34 -8.80 -9.17
C ILE A 52 -11.92 -8.36 -8.82
N TYR A 53 -10.98 -8.33 -9.77
CA TYR A 53 -9.62 -7.84 -9.55
C TYR A 53 -9.54 -6.33 -9.30
N THR A 54 -10.52 -5.53 -9.70
CA THR A 54 -10.43 -4.05 -9.64
C THR A 54 -10.22 -3.49 -8.24
N SER A 55 -10.58 -4.22 -7.20
CA SER A 55 -10.43 -3.79 -5.81
C SER A 55 -9.26 -4.47 -5.07
N ILE A 56 -8.43 -5.27 -5.75
CA ILE A 56 -7.34 -6.01 -5.09
C ILE A 56 -6.28 -5.08 -4.48
N GLY A 57 -6.09 -3.89 -5.06
CA GLY A 57 -5.14 -2.86 -4.61
C GLY A 57 -5.69 -1.92 -3.53
N PHE A 58 -6.84 -2.21 -2.93
CA PHE A 58 -7.54 -1.31 -2.01
C PHE A 58 -6.65 -0.78 -0.87
N ASP A 59 -5.83 -1.62 -0.24
CA ASP A 59 -4.96 -1.20 0.88
C ASP A 59 -3.73 -0.40 0.43
N THR A 60 -3.37 -0.47 -0.83
CA THR A 60 -2.22 0.25 -1.41
C THR A 60 -2.63 1.48 -2.20
N ASP A 61 -3.93 1.76 -2.30
CA ASP A 61 -4.43 2.96 -2.95
C ASP A 61 -4.06 4.20 -2.11
N LEU A 62 -3.20 5.02 -2.67
CA LEU A 62 -2.72 6.24 -2.03
C LEU A 62 -3.78 7.33 -1.93
N ASP A 63 -4.92 7.12 -2.58
CA ASP A 63 -6.08 8.02 -2.57
C ASP A 63 -7.32 7.39 -1.93
N ARG A 64 -7.12 6.31 -1.17
CA ARG A 64 -8.16 5.48 -0.58
C ARG A 64 -9.22 6.26 0.20
N PHE A 65 -8.83 7.30 0.92
CA PHE A 65 -9.72 8.08 1.78
C PHE A 65 -10.38 9.27 1.06
N GLY A 66 -10.16 9.38 -0.24
CA GLY A 66 -10.69 10.46 -1.07
C GLY A 66 -11.80 10.00 -2.00
N GLY A 67 -12.86 10.80 -2.11
CA GLY A 67 -13.80 10.63 -3.20
C GLY A 67 -13.16 11.05 -4.52
N HIS A 68 -13.13 10.17 -5.50
CA HIS A 68 -12.57 10.39 -6.84
C HIS A 68 -13.09 11.62 -7.62
N ASN A 69 -14.02 12.37 -7.07
CA ASN A 69 -14.75 13.41 -7.81
C ASN A 69 -14.34 14.85 -7.49
N SER A 70 -13.35 15.09 -6.65
CA SER A 70 -13.06 16.45 -6.18
C SER A 70 -11.73 17.05 -6.63
N GLY A 71 -10.90 16.32 -7.38
CA GLY A 71 -9.57 16.81 -7.79
C GLY A 71 -8.60 17.02 -6.63
N SER A 72 -8.95 16.62 -5.42
CA SER A 72 -8.11 16.64 -4.24
C SER A 72 -7.95 15.21 -3.71
N SER A 73 -6.73 14.72 -3.71
CA SER A 73 -6.37 13.49 -3.01
C SER A 73 -6.53 13.68 -1.51
N ASN A 74 -6.99 12.65 -0.83
CA ASN A 74 -7.10 12.65 0.62
C ASN A 74 -6.09 11.69 1.28
N GLY A 75 -5.15 11.20 0.49
CA GLY A 75 -4.13 10.26 0.93
C GLY A 75 -4.65 8.85 1.19
N GLY A 76 -3.73 7.93 1.41
CA GLY A 76 -3.99 6.55 1.78
C GLY A 76 -3.57 6.25 3.22
N LEU A 77 -3.24 5.00 3.51
CA LEU A 77 -2.83 4.56 4.85
C LEU A 77 -1.57 5.26 5.38
N GLN A 78 -0.72 5.81 4.50
CA GLN A 78 0.47 6.56 4.87
C GLN A 78 0.18 7.81 5.71
N VAL A 79 -1.00 8.43 5.54
CA VAL A 79 -1.41 9.60 6.34
C VAL A 79 -2.10 9.22 7.64
N ALA A 80 -2.42 7.94 7.82
CA ALA A 80 -3.00 7.38 9.04
C ALA A 80 -1.96 6.85 10.03
N CYS A 81 -0.66 7.01 9.73
CA CYS A 81 0.48 6.58 10.53
C CYS A 81 1.64 7.59 10.43
N ASP A 82 2.83 7.20 10.92
CA ASP A 82 4.01 8.06 11.03
C ASP A 82 4.80 8.25 9.70
N GLU A 83 4.18 8.04 8.54
CA GLU A 83 4.88 8.19 7.25
C GLU A 83 4.66 9.56 6.61
N ALA A 84 3.43 10.08 6.60
CA ALA A 84 3.12 11.30 5.86
C ALA A 84 2.03 12.17 6.49
N GLU A 85 2.13 13.48 6.26
CA GLU A 85 1.09 14.47 6.51
C GLU A 85 0.17 14.58 5.30
N PHE A 86 -1.05 14.97 5.55
CA PHE A 86 -2.01 15.34 4.53
C PHE A 86 -2.46 16.79 4.70
N ARG A 87 -2.44 17.55 3.60
CA ARG A 87 -2.97 18.92 3.60
C ARG A 87 -4.38 18.92 3.06
N SER A 88 -5.37 19.08 3.95
CA SER A 88 -6.78 19.26 3.59
C SER A 88 -7.18 20.71 3.64
N SER A 89 -8.07 21.12 2.73
CA SER A 89 -8.64 22.47 2.73
C SER A 89 -9.76 22.65 3.78
N SER A 90 -10.48 21.60 4.20
CA SER A 90 -11.63 21.79 5.09
C SER A 90 -12.25 20.51 5.69
N THR A 91 -11.87 19.31 5.27
CA THR A 91 -12.56 18.08 5.68
C THR A 91 -11.63 17.15 6.42
N ILE A 92 -12.04 16.65 7.60
CA ILE A 92 -11.32 15.58 8.30
C ILE A 92 -11.55 14.29 7.50
N THR A 93 -10.47 13.74 6.94
CA THR A 93 -10.48 12.43 6.28
C THR A 93 -10.32 11.31 7.28
N THR A 94 -10.62 10.07 6.90
CA THR A 94 -10.40 8.91 7.77
C THR A 94 -8.92 8.78 8.17
N GLY A 95 -7.97 9.05 7.26
CA GLY A 95 -6.54 9.08 7.60
C GLY A 95 -6.21 10.11 8.67
N MET A 96 -6.72 11.35 8.55
CA MET A 96 -6.55 12.38 9.57
C MET A 96 -7.23 12.02 10.88
N ALA A 97 -8.39 11.34 10.84
CA ALA A 97 -9.08 10.89 12.04
C ALA A 97 -8.23 9.86 12.82
N PHE A 98 -7.51 8.98 12.12
CA PHE A 98 -6.52 8.11 12.75
C PHE A 98 -5.34 8.92 13.31
N ALA A 99 -4.74 9.81 12.53
CA ALA A 99 -3.62 10.64 12.99
C ALA A 99 -3.98 11.48 14.23
N THR A 100 -5.20 12.03 14.29
CA THR A 100 -5.65 12.88 15.40
C THR A 100 -6.37 12.16 16.54
N GLY A 101 -6.52 10.82 16.45
CA GLY A 101 -7.22 10.03 17.47
C GLY A 101 -8.73 10.26 17.53
N THR A 102 -9.34 10.83 16.48
CA THR A 102 -10.78 11.15 16.46
C THR A 102 -11.62 10.10 15.74
N VAL A 103 -10.98 9.04 15.22
CA VAL A 103 -11.67 7.95 14.52
C VAL A 103 -12.75 7.30 15.39
N ASN A 104 -13.93 7.10 14.81
CA ASN A 104 -15.06 6.44 15.47
C ASN A 104 -15.99 5.80 14.43
N PRO A 105 -16.96 4.95 14.83
CA PRO A 105 -17.83 4.22 13.90
C PRO A 105 -18.68 5.09 12.96
N VAL A 106 -18.93 6.35 13.33
CA VAL A 106 -19.81 7.27 12.55
C VAL A 106 -19.01 8.02 11.49
N ILE A 107 -17.79 8.45 11.80
CA ILE A 107 -16.99 9.29 10.91
C ILE A 107 -16.07 8.50 9.97
N VAL A 108 -15.93 7.20 10.17
CA VAL A 108 -15.18 6.35 9.25
C VAL A 108 -15.88 6.30 7.90
N THR A 109 -15.28 6.92 6.90
CA THR A 109 -15.78 6.96 5.52
C THR A 109 -15.09 5.92 4.64
N ASP A 110 -14.07 5.23 5.17
CA ASP A 110 -13.39 4.15 4.47
C ASP A 110 -14.32 2.95 4.35
N ASP A 111 -14.47 2.46 3.13
CA ASP A 111 -15.46 1.46 2.77
C ASP A 111 -14.86 0.05 2.60
N ALA A 112 -13.88 -0.32 3.45
CA ALA A 112 -13.29 -1.66 3.43
C ALA A 112 -14.36 -2.74 3.63
N TRP A 113 -15.32 -2.49 4.53
CA TRP A 113 -16.41 -3.42 4.80
C TRP A 113 -17.27 -3.67 3.55
N SER A 114 -17.87 -2.62 3.00
CA SER A 114 -18.74 -2.73 1.83
C SER A 114 -17.99 -3.18 0.59
N THR A 115 -16.79 -2.64 0.34
CA THR A 115 -15.97 -3.01 -0.82
C THR A 115 -15.63 -4.49 -0.80
N CYS A 116 -15.13 -5.01 0.32
CA CYS A 116 -14.74 -6.41 0.41
C CYS A 116 -15.95 -7.36 0.35
N TYR A 117 -17.04 -7.08 1.08
CA TYR A 117 -18.22 -7.95 1.01
C TYR A 117 -18.91 -7.92 -0.36
N LYS A 118 -18.88 -6.78 -1.08
CA LYS A 118 -19.32 -6.70 -2.47
C LYS A 118 -18.50 -7.64 -3.36
N GLN A 119 -17.18 -7.63 -3.22
CA GLN A 119 -16.30 -8.50 -4.00
C GLN A 119 -16.41 -9.98 -3.59
N ILE A 120 -16.58 -10.28 -2.31
CA ILE A 120 -16.86 -11.64 -1.81
C ILE A 120 -18.15 -12.17 -2.43
N ARG A 121 -19.21 -11.35 -2.47
CA ARG A 121 -20.46 -11.72 -3.17
C ARG A 121 -20.25 -11.96 -4.65
N ALA A 122 -19.45 -11.13 -5.33
CA ALA A 122 -19.10 -11.32 -6.73
C ALA A 122 -18.33 -12.64 -6.94
N CYS A 123 -17.38 -12.98 -6.04
CA CYS A 123 -16.69 -14.27 -6.06
C CYS A 123 -17.67 -15.44 -5.92
N ASN A 124 -18.59 -15.38 -4.96
CA ASN A 124 -19.59 -16.42 -4.74
C ASN A 124 -20.50 -16.60 -5.97
N THR A 125 -20.91 -15.47 -6.59
CA THR A 125 -21.70 -15.50 -7.83
C THR A 125 -20.93 -16.17 -8.97
N PHE A 126 -19.65 -15.79 -9.13
CA PHE A 126 -18.78 -16.38 -10.14
C PHE A 126 -18.62 -17.89 -9.95
N LEU A 127 -18.22 -18.32 -8.75
CA LEU A 127 -17.96 -19.73 -8.42
C LEU A 127 -19.20 -20.59 -8.62
N LYS A 128 -20.39 -20.08 -8.25
CA LYS A 128 -21.65 -20.80 -8.43
C LYS A 128 -22.06 -20.96 -9.90
N LYS A 129 -21.66 -20.03 -10.77
CA LYS A 129 -22.21 -19.93 -12.14
C LYS A 129 -21.23 -20.30 -13.26
N ILE A 130 -19.91 -20.28 -13.00
CA ILE A 130 -18.88 -20.52 -14.02
C ILE A 130 -18.97 -21.90 -14.67
N GLY A 131 -19.55 -22.89 -13.98
CA GLY A 131 -19.71 -24.25 -14.51
C GLY A 131 -20.52 -24.35 -15.79
N ARG A 132 -21.41 -23.39 -16.08
CA ARG A 132 -22.25 -23.35 -17.29
C ARG A 132 -21.62 -22.59 -18.45
N THR A 133 -20.51 -21.88 -18.24
CA THR A 133 -19.86 -21.07 -19.25
C THR A 133 -19.15 -21.96 -20.28
N PRO A 134 -19.32 -21.72 -21.60
CA PRO A 134 -18.64 -22.49 -22.63
C PRO A 134 -17.15 -22.14 -22.71
N MET A 135 -16.30 -22.93 -22.06
CA MET A 135 -14.84 -22.80 -22.06
C MET A 135 -14.17 -24.16 -21.80
N THR A 136 -12.86 -24.25 -22.04
CA THR A 136 -12.12 -25.46 -21.72
C THR A 136 -12.09 -25.70 -20.21
N GLU A 137 -12.02 -26.95 -19.80
CA GLU A 137 -11.95 -27.29 -18.36
C GLU A 137 -10.71 -26.71 -17.72
N SER A 138 -9.56 -26.69 -18.39
CA SER A 138 -8.32 -26.08 -17.91
C SER A 138 -8.50 -24.59 -17.60
N THR A 139 -9.12 -23.82 -18.51
CA THR A 139 -9.42 -22.40 -18.31
C THR A 139 -10.38 -22.21 -17.14
N ARG A 140 -11.42 -23.05 -17.06
CA ARG A 140 -12.40 -22.99 -15.99
C ARG A 140 -11.75 -23.21 -14.62
N GLN A 141 -10.91 -24.23 -14.49
CA GLN A 141 -10.21 -24.54 -13.24
C GLN A 141 -9.23 -23.42 -12.84
N GLN A 142 -8.53 -22.83 -13.82
CA GLN A 142 -7.69 -21.66 -13.55
C GLN A 142 -8.52 -20.49 -13.02
N TYR A 143 -9.65 -20.16 -13.64
CA TYR A 143 -10.52 -19.06 -13.21
C TYR A 143 -11.15 -19.31 -11.83
N ILE A 144 -11.49 -20.55 -11.52
CA ILE A 144 -11.96 -20.95 -10.18
C ILE A 144 -10.84 -20.72 -9.15
N ALA A 145 -9.61 -21.13 -9.45
CA ALA A 145 -8.46 -20.94 -8.57
C ALA A 145 -8.20 -19.44 -8.31
N GLU A 146 -8.19 -18.62 -9.34
CA GLU A 146 -8.02 -17.17 -9.22
C GLU A 146 -9.15 -16.54 -8.38
N CYS A 147 -10.40 -16.90 -8.63
CA CYS A 147 -11.55 -16.37 -7.90
C CYS A 147 -11.54 -16.76 -6.42
N ARG A 148 -11.15 -17.99 -6.07
CA ARG A 148 -11.00 -18.43 -4.67
C ARG A 148 -9.88 -17.66 -3.96
N PHE A 149 -8.74 -17.44 -4.61
CA PHE A 149 -7.67 -16.61 -4.08
C PHE A 149 -8.16 -15.18 -3.80
N LEU A 150 -8.86 -14.55 -4.75
CA LEU A 150 -9.40 -13.20 -4.60
C LEU A 150 -10.38 -13.13 -3.43
N ARG A 151 -11.23 -14.13 -3.25
CA ARG A 151 -12.13 -14.22 -2.09
C ARG A 151 -11.36 -14.25 -0.77
N ALA A 152 -10.32 -15.07 -0.68
CA ALA A 152 -9.44 -15.14 0.48
C ALA A 152 -8.72 -13.80 0.74
N TRP A 153 -8.28 -13.11 -0.32
CA TRP A 153 -7.67 -11.78 -0.24
C TRP A 153 -8.61 -10.75 0.38
N TYR A 154 -9.87 -10.70 -0.07
CA TYR A 154 -10.86 -9.77 0.47
C TYR A 154 -11.24 -10.08 1.92
N TYR A 155 -11.32 -11.35 2.30
CA TYR A 155 -11.47 -11.72 3.71
C TYR A 155 -10.26 -11.30 4.55
N TYR A 156 -9.05 -11.45 4.04
CA TYR A 156 -7.87 -11.00 4.75
C TYR A 156 -7.84 -9.47 4.92
N THR A 157 -8.23 -8.73 3.90
CA THR A 157 -8.40 -7.26 4.01
C THR A 157 -9.37 -6.91 5.13
N LEU A 158 -10.52 -7.58 5.23
CA LEU A 158 -11.46 -7.38 6.34
C LEU A 158 -10.84 -7.71 7.69
N VAL A 159 -10.16 -8.85 7.80
CA VAL A 159 -9.58 -9.32 9.07
C VAL A 159 -8.48 -8.39 9.58
N ARG A 160 -7.62 -7.87 8.69
CA ARG A 160 -6.59 -6.87 9.05
C ARG A 160 -7.19 -5.59 9.65
N HIS A 161 -8.39 -5.20 9.21
CA HIS A 161 -9.05 -4.00 9.68
C HIS A 161 -9.84 -4.25 10.96
N TYR A 162 -10.64 -5.32 10.98
CA TYR A 162 -11.71 -5.48 11.97
C TYR A 162 -11.49 -6.64 12.95
N GLY A 163 -10.46 -7.46 12.76
CA GLY A 163 -10.36 -8.75 13.44
C GLY A 163 -11.31 -9.77 12.82
N GLY A 164 -11.87 -10.69 13.60
CA GLY A 164 -12.86 -11.66 13.12
C GLY A 164 -14.08 -10.98 12.51
N VAL A 165 -14.59 -11.52 11.42
CA VAL A 165 -15.71 -10.99 10.62
C VAL A 165 -16.67 -12.11 10.23
N PRO A 166 -17.90 -11.83 9.82
CA PRO A 166 -18.80 -12.85 9.31
C PRO A 166 -18.24 -13.60 8.11
N ILE A 167 -18.13 -14.92 8.20
CA ILE A 167 -17.75 -15.80 7.10
C ILE A 167 -19.03 -16.21 6.37
N ILE A 168 -19.25 -15.66 5.17
CA ILE A 168 -20.43 -15.95 4.35
C ILE A 168 -20.31 -17.29 3.60
N GLY A 169 -19.07 -17.79 3.42
CA GLY A 169 -18.79 -19.01 2.66
C GLY A 169 -19.28 -18.87 1.21
N ASP A 170 -19.96 -19.91 0.70
CA ASP A 170 -20.49 -19.95 -0.67
C ASP A 170 -21.93 -19.41 -0.79
N THR A 171 -22.48 -18.84 0.28
CA THR A 171 -23.87 -18.38 0.34
C THR A 171 -24.08 -17.15 -0.52
N LEU A 172 -25.19 -17.13 -1.27
CA LEU A 172 -25.70 -15.96 -1.97
C LEU A 172 -27.03 -15.57 -1.37
N TYR A 173 -27.07 -14.46 -0.68
CA TYR A 173 -28.31 -13.86 -0.17
C TYR A 173 -29.04 -13.09 -1.27
N ASN A 174 -30.36 -13.14 -1.29
CA ASN A 174 -31.19 -12.28 -2.12
C ASN A 174 -31.34 -10.90 -1.46
N ALA A 175 -31.83 -9.93 -2.23
CA ALA A 175 -32.00 -8.56 -1.71
C ALA A 175 -32.99 -8.48 -0.53
N GLU A 176 -33.91 -9.43 -0.43
CA GLU A 176 -34.95 -9.51 0.61
C GLU A 176 -34.50 -10.31 1.84
N ASP A 177 -33.38 -11.02 1.75
CA ASP A 177 -32.90 -11.85 2.84
C ASP A 177 -32.35 -11.00 3.99
N LYS A 178 -32.82 -11.25 5.21
CA LYS A 178 -32.22 -10.66 6.39
C LYS A 178 -30.95 -11.41 6.76
N VAL A 179 -29.82 -10.74 6.61
CA VAL A 179 -28.51 -11.30 6.94
C VAL A 179 -28.23 -11.05 8.43
N ASN A 180 -28.42 -12.05 9.28
CA ASN A 180 -28.07 -12.01 10.71
C ASN A 180 -26.76 -12.77 10.96
N ALA A 181 -25.73 -12.46 10.19
CA ALA A 181 -24.43 -13.12 10.31
C ALA A 181 -23.67 -12.58 11.54
N VAL A 182 -23.20 -13.48 12.40
CA VAL A 182 -22.33 -13.16 13.53
C VAL A 182 -20.86 -13.15 13.09
N ARG A 183 -20.03 -12.44 13.81
CA ARG A 183 -18.58 -12.46 13.59
C ARG A 183 -18.02 -13.84 13.97
N ALA A 184 -17.25 -14.41 13.08
CA ALA A 184 -16.41 -15.56 13.39
C ALA A 184 -15.20 -15.12 14.23
N THR A 185 -14.61 -16.04 14.97
CA THR A 185 -13.35 -15.80 15.68
C THR A 185 -12.21 -15.48 14.72
N TYR A 186 -11.16 -14.83 15.22
CA TYR A 186 -9.96 -14.57 14.43
C TYR A 186 -9.36 -15.88 13.87
N ASP A 187 -9.27 -16.92 14.69
CA ASP A 187 -8.76 -18.24 14.31
C ASP A 187 -9.57 -18.88 13.19
N GLU A 188 -10.91 -18.85 13.28
CA GLU A 188 -11.80 -19.35 12.22
C GLU A 188 -11.60 -18.57 10.92
N CYS A 189 -11.44 -17.25 10.99
CA CYS A 189 -11.19 -16.41 9.81
C CYS A 189 -9.85 -16.73 9.16
N ILE A 190 -8.76 -16.84 9.93
CA ILE A 190 -7.43 -17.18 9.40
C ILE A 190 -7.43 -18.59 8.82
N THR A 191 -8.08 -19.55 9.50
CA THR A 191 -8.24 -20.91 8.97
C THR A 191 -8.98 -20.91 7.63
N TYR A 192 -10.10 -20.22 7.53
CA TYR A 192 -10.87 -20.11 6.28
C TYR A 192 -10.02 -19.52 5.15
N ILE A 193 -9.34 -18.38 5.39
CA ILE A 193 -8.49 -17.69 4.41
C ILE A 193 -7.37 -18.61 3.92
N THR A 194 -6.67 -19.23 4.87
CA THR A 194 -5.50 -20.05 4.51
C THR A 194 -5.89 -21.36 3.84
N ASP A 195 -7.01 -21.96 4.22
CA ASP A 195 -7.51 -23.18 3.59
C ASP A 195 -8.03 -22.95 2.17
N GLU A 196 -8.67 -21.80 1.89
CA GLU A 196 -9.02 -21.41 0.52
C GLU A 196 -7.78 -21.37 -0.36
N VAL A 197 -6.70 -20.73 0.09
CA VAL A 197 -5.46 -20.60 -0.69
C VAL A 197 -4.72 -21.94 -0.81
N LYS A 198 -4.67 -22.75 0.24
CA LYS A 198 -4.09 -24.11 0.18
C LYS A 198 -4.83 -25.01 -0.79
N GLN A 199 -6.17 -24.91 -0.86
CA GLN A 199 -6.96 -25.60 -1.88
C GLN A 199 -6.62 -25.11 -3.28
N VAL A 200 -6.42 -23.80 -3.49
CA VAL A 200 -5.96 -23.25 -4.78
C VAL A 200 -4.61 -23.85 -5.18
N ILE A 201 -3.65 -23.92 -4.26
CA ILE A 201 -2.35 -24.56 -4.52
C ILE A 201 -2.52 -26.04 -4.89
N ALA A 202 -3.37 -26.77 -4.17
CA ALA A 202 -3.64 -28.19 -4.39
C ALA A 202 -4.33 -28.48 -5.75
N MET A 203 -5.04 -27.50 -6.35
CA MET A 203 -5.58 -27.62 -7.69
C MET A 203 -4.48 -27.76 -8.77
N ASN A 204 -3.27 -27.28 -8.50
CA ASN A 204 -2.10 -27.36 -9.38
C ASN A 204 -2.37 -26.87 -10.83
N VAL A 205 -3.11 -25.78 -10.97
CA VAL A 205 -3.50 -25.19 -12.25
C VAL A 205 -2.88 -23.83 -12.52
N LEU A 206 -2.29 -23.23 -11.50
CA LEU A 206 -1.63 -21.92 -11.60
C LEU A 206 -0.19 -22.08 -12.08
N ARG A 207 0.29 -21.09 -12.83
CA ARG A 207 1.69 -21.00 -13.23
C ARG A 207 2.52 -20.51 -12.03
N PRO A 208 3.79 -20.90 -11.93
CA PRO A 208 4.70 -20.37 -10.90
C PRO A 208 4.79 -18.84 -10.90
N ARG A 209 4.81 -18.23 -12.10
CA ARG A 209 4.73 -16.80 -12.34
C ARG A 209 3.93 -16.52 -13.60
N THR A 210 3.25 -15.38 -13.66
CA THR A 210 2.56 -14.86 -14.84
C THR A 210 3.41 -13.84 -15.59
N SER A 211 3.22 -13.75 -16.92
CA SER A 211 3.93 -12.81 -17.79
C SER A 211 3.09 -12.49 -19.03
N GLY A 212 3.48 -11.46 -19.79
CA GLY A 212 2.77 -11.03 -20.98
C GLY A 212 1.31 -10.63 -20.68
N SER A 213 0.37 -11.05 -21.49
CA SER A 213 -1.06 -10.74 -21.31
C SER A 213 -1.68 -11.29 -20.01
N ALA A 214 -1.03 -12.27 -19.36
CA ALA A 214 -1.45 -12.80 -18.06
C ALA A 214 -0.79 -12.05 -16.88
N ASN A 215 0.02 -11.03 -17.12
CA ASN A 215 0.67 -10.26 -16.07
C ASN A 215 -0.39 -9.62 -15.14
N GLY A 216 -0.16 -9.71 -13.83
CA GLY A 216 -1.14 -9.29 -12.81
C GLY A 216 -2.20 -10.34 -12.43
N ARG A 217 -2.31 -11.48 -13.16
CA ARG A 217 -3.16 -12.60 -12.76
C ARG A 217 -2.53 -13.38 -11.61
N ILE A 218 -3.37 -14.03 -10.80
CA ILE A 218 -2.92 -14.86 -9.69
C ILE A 218 -2.04 -16.00 -10.20
N ASN A 219 -0.94 -16.25 -9.50
CA ASN A 219 0.03 -17.28 -9.79
C ASN A 219 0.42 -18.02 -8.49
N GLU A 220 1.18 -19.10 -8.61
CA GLU A 220 1.58 -19.92 -7.48
C GLU A 220 2.45 -19.14 -6.47
N GLY A 221 3.38 -18.31 -6.97
CA GLY A 221 4.20 -17.43 -6.12
C GLY A 221 3.35 -16.45 -5.30
N ALA A 222 2.26 -15.93 -5.89
CA ALA A 222 1.31 -15.07 -5.18
C ALA A 222 0.59 -15.83 -4.05
N CYS A 223 0.23 -17.10 -4.27
CA CYS A 223 -0.37 -17.93 -3.23
C CYS A 223 0.58 -18.13 -2.03
N TYR A 224 1.83 -18.49 -2.29
CA TYR A 224 2.83 -18.65 -1.22
C TYR A 224 3.15 -17.32 -0.55
N GLY A 225 3.34 -16.24 -1.31
CA GLY A 225 3.63 -14.92 -0.77
C GLY A 225 2.50 -14.40 0.12
N PHE A 226 1.27 -14.60 -0.29
CA PHE A 226 0.10 -14.23 0.48
C PHE A 226 -0.01 -15.04 1.78
N LEU A 227 0.18 -16.35 1.73
CA LEU A 227 0.21 -17.18 2.94
C LEU A 227 1.34 -16.77 3.90
N SER A 228 2.52 -16.41 3.38
CA SER A 228 3.61 -15.86 4.21
C SER A 228 3.16 -14.62 4.97
N ARG A 229 2.48 -13.68 4.31
CA ARG A 229 1.95 -12.45 4.92
C ARG A 229 0.88 -12.76 5.97
N VAL A 230 -0.12 -13.58 5.63
CA VAL A 230 -1.21 -13.94 6.54
C VAL A 230 -0.68 -14.59 7.82
N TYR A 231 0.24 -15.54 7.70
CA TYR A 231 0.81 -16.21 8.86
C TYR A 231 1.78 -15.32 9.66
N LEU A 232 2.48 -14.38 9.01
CA LEU A 232 3.31 -13.39 9.71
C LEU A 232 2.43 -12.51 10.60
N ASP A 233 1.34 -11.98 10.06
CA ASP A 233 0.38 -11.17 10.82
C ASP A 233 -0.22 -11.98 11.98
N ALA A 234 -0.63 -13.22 11.71
CA ALA A 234 -1.21 -14.13 12.70
C ALA A 234 -0.24 -14.53 13.82
N ALA A 235 1.06 -14.61 13.53
CA ALA A 235 2.10 -14.89 14.52
C ALA A 235 2.52 -13.65 15.32
N SER A 236 2.19 -12.45 14.85
CA SER A 236 2.62 -11.18 15.46
C SER A 236 1.90 -10.91 16.80
N PRO A 237 2.49 -10.08 17.69
CA PRO A 237 2.00 -9.86 19.05
C PRO A 237 0.52 -9.47 19.14
N LEU A 238 0.00 -8.64 18.24
CA LEU A 238 -1.40 -8.19 18.26
C LEU A 238 -2.38 -9.37 18.24
N HIS A 239 -2.13 -10.37 17.41
CA HIS A 239 -3.04 -11.50 17.20
C HIS A 239 -2.63 -12.75 17.95
N ASN A 240 -1.33 -12.97 18.16
CA ASN A 240 -0.80 -14.10 18.91
C ASN A 240 -0.90 -13.90 20.43
N ASN A 241 -1.19 -12.67 20.87
CA ASN A 241 -1.58 -12.27 22.21
C ASN A 241 -0.70 -12.89 23.33
N PRO A 242 0.61 -12.59 23.40
CA PRO A 242 1.53 -13.20 24.34
C PRO A 242 1.15 -12.97 25.81
N ASP A 243 0.47 -11.86 26.11
CA ASP A 243 0.10 -11.45 27.46
C ASP A 243 -1.35 -11.78 27.84
N GLY A 244 -2.17 -12.29 26.90
CA GLY A 244 -3.58 -12.64 27.12
C GLY A 244 -4.50 -11.48 27.52
N GLN A 245 -4.05 -10.23 27.38
CA GLN A 245 -4.73 -9.05 27.93
C GLN A 245 -5.46 -8.20 26.88
N TRP A 246 -5.44 -8.65 25.61
CA TRP A 246 -6.00 -7.88 24.52
C TRP A 246 -7.49 -8.17 24.31
N GLY A 247 -8.30 -7.10 24.22
CA GLY A 247 -9.75 -7.21 24.06
C GLY A 247 -10.52 -7.31 25.37
N THR A 248 -11.83 -7.47 25.28
CA THR A 248 -12.75 -7.76 26.39
C THR A 248 -13.10 -9.24 26.42
N ALA A 249 -13.85 -9.68 27.42
CA ALA A 249 -14.33 -11.07 27.49
C ALA A 249 -15.14 -11.47 26.23
N GLU A 250 -15.84 -10.52 25.60
CA GLU A 250 -16.67 -10.75 24.41
C GLU A 250 -15.88 -10.63 23.09
N THR A 251 -14.79 -9.86 23.09
CA THR A 251 -14.09 -9.52 21.85
C THR A 251 -12.71 -10.17 21.71
N LYS A 252 -12.13 -10.72 22.76
CA LYS A 252 -10.77 -11.27 22.75
C LYS A 252 -10.56 -12.31 21.63
N ASP A 253 -11.51 -13.23 21.44
CA ASP A 253 -11.41 -14.29 20.44
C ASP A 253 -11.73 -13.77 19.00
N LEU A 254 -12.34 -12.57 18.92
CA LEU A 254 -12.54 -11.86 17.65
C LEU A 254 -11.27 -11.13 17.18
N LEU A 255 -10.35 -10.80 18.07
CA LEU A 255 -9.19 -9.94 17.79
C LEU A 255 -7.88 -10.72 17.66
N GLY A 256 -7.83 -11.93 18.17
CA GLY A 256 -6.64 -12.76 18.13
C GLY A 256 -6.91 -14.18 18.61
N TYR A 257 -5.84 -14.94 18.73
CA TYR A 257 -5.90 -16.30 19.24
C TYR A 257 -6.15 -16.34 20.76
N PRO A 258 -6.82 -17.38 21.25
CA PRO A 258 -7.09 -17.51 22.69
C PRO A 258 -5.84 -17.76 23.53
N SER A 259 -4.74 -18.19 22.90
CA SER A 259 -3.46 -18.46 23.56
C SER A 259 -2.28 -18.19 22.63
N TYR A 260 -1.18 -17.78 23.23
CA TYR A 260 0.10 -17.63 22.53
C TYR A 260 0.62 -18.98 22.04
N SER A 261 1.16 -19.01 20.82
CA SER A 261 1.97 -20.11 20.30
C SER A 261 3.14 -19.58 19.48
N LYS A 262 4.35 -19.97 19.87
CA LYS A 262 5.56 -19.64 19.12
C LYS A 262 5.59 -20.34 17.75
N GLU A 263 4.95 -21.47 17.63
CA GLU A 263 4.91 -22.31 16.42
C GLU A 263 4.22 -21.63 15.25
N ARG A 264 3.41 -20.58 15.49
CA ARG A 264 2.76 -19.81 14.40
C ARG A 264 3.77 -19.16 13.46
N TRP A 265 4.95 -18.79 13.96
CA TRP A 265 6.02 -18.25 13.13
C TRP A 265 6.55 -19.26 12.10
N LEU A 266 6.46 -20.57 12.38
CA LEU A 266 6.92 -21.63 11.45
C LEU A 266 6.15 -21.64 10.13
N GLU A 267 4.84 -21.37 10.15
CA GLU A 267 4.06 -21.30 8.91
C GLU A 267 4.47 -20.08 8.06
N ALA A 268 4.76 -18.93 8.68
CA ALA A 268 5.29 -17.77 7.97
C ALA A 268 6.65 -18.08 7.31
N ILE A 269 7.58 -18.73 8.05
CA ILE A 269 8.87 -19.19 7.52
C ILE A 269 8.66 -20.14 6.34
N LYS A 270 7.81 -21.14 6.49
CA LYS A 270 7.52 -22.17 5.47
C LYS A 270 7.09 -21.55 4.15
N TYR A 271 6.11 -20.64 4.18
CA TYR A 271 5.58 -20.05 2.96
C TYR A 271 6.49 -18.97 2.36
N ALA A 272 7.24 -18.24 3.17
CA ALA A 272 8.31 -17.39 2.65
C ALA A 272 9.36 -18.22 1.90
N LYS A 273 9.81 -19.33 2.47
CA LYS A 273 10.73 -20.28 1.82
C LYS A 273 10.15 -20.87 0.54
N SER A 274 8.84 -21.16 0.51
CA SER A 274 8.19 -21.67 -0.71
C SER A 274 8.33 -20.70 -1.88
N VAL A 275 8.26 -19.38 -1.65
CA VAL A 275 8.55 -18.37 -2.68
C VAL A 275 10.04 -18.35 -3.02
N MET A 276 10.91 -18.28 -2.00
CA MET A 276 12.37 -18.15 -2.19
C MET A 276 12.99 -19.33 -2.95
N THR A 277 12.36 -20.51 -2.85
CA THR A 277 12.83 -21.75 -3.51
C THR A 277 12.01 -22.13 -4.75
N LEU A 278 11.03 -21.30 -5.16
CA LEU A 278 10.22 -21.55 -6.36
C LEU A 278 11.03 -21.26 -7.63
N THR A 279 11.89 -22.22 -8.02
CA THR A 279 12.85 -22.06 -9.13
C THR A 279 12.18 -21.63 -10.44
N ALA A 280 11.02 -22.21 -10.77
CA ALA A 280 10.29 -21.84 -11.98
C ALA A 280 9.62 -20.45 -11.90
N GLY A 281 9.55 -19.84 -10.71
CA GLY A 281 9.13 -18.46 -10.49
C GLY A 281 10.24 -17.45 -10.78
N ASP A 282 11.49 -17.82 -10.58
CA ASP A 282 12.68 -16.95 -10.74
C ASP A 282 12.53 -15.60 -10.02
N TYR A 283 12.03 -15.64 -8.77
CA TYR A 283 11.83 -14.45 -7.96
C TYR A 283 13.11 -14.02 -7.28
N ARG A 284 13.46 -12.74 -7.42
CA ARG A 284 14.67 -12.16 -6.82
C ARG A 284 14.52 -10.64 -6.68
N LEU A 285 15.38 -10.02 -5.86
CA LEU A 285 15.47 -8.55 -5.82
C LEU A 285 15.89 -8.02 -7.19
N PHE A 286 15.29 -6.93 -7.59
CA PHE A 286 15.70 -6.23 -8.80
C PHE A 286 16.97 -5.43 -8.48
N GLU A 287 18.11 -5.91 -8.97
CA GLU A 287 19.41 -5.25 -8.88
C GLU A 287 19.79 -4.74 -10.26
N VAL A 288 20.13 -3.46 -10.36
CA VAL A 288 20.68 -2.85 -11.57
C VAL A 288 22.17 -2.69 -11.35
N HIS A 289 22.95 -3.40 -12.16
CA HIS A 289 24.41 -3.30 -12.14
C HIS A 289 24.87 -2.15 -13.03
N ALA A 290 25.96 -1.46 -12.63
CA ALA A 290 26.54 -0.35 -13.37
C ALA A 290 27.11 -0.74 -14.75
N ASP A 291 27.29 -2.02 -14.99
CA ASP A 291 27.94 -2.60 -16.18
C ASP A 291 26.93 -3.20 -17.15
N ASN A 292 25.84 -2.49 -17.48
CA ASN A 292 25.06 -2.94 -18.61
C ASN A 292 25.80 -2.60 -19.92
N ASP A 293 25.66 -3.46 -20.93
CA ASP A 293 26.38 -3.37 -22.23
C ASP A 293 26.13 -2.06 -22.99
N ASN A 294 25.24 -1.18 -22.49
CA ASN A 294 24.87 0.08 -23.09
C ASN A 294 25.54 1.31 -22.43
N GLY A 295 26.36 1.10 -21.40
CA GLY A 295 27.09 2.18 -20.73
C GLY A 295 26.26 3.11 -19.87
N ASP A 296 25.03 2.77 -19.57
CA ASP A 296 24.15 3.56 -18.70
C ASP A 296 24.54 3.32 -17.23
N VAL A 297 25.00 4.37 -16.59
CA VAL A 297 25.29 4.38 -15.15
C VAL A 297 23.98 4.64 -14.41
N TYR A 298 23.39 3.59 -13.87
CA TYR A 298 22.28 3.74 -12.92
C TYR A 298 22.82 4.21 -11.57
N GLU A 299 22.08 5.13 -10.92
CA GLU A 299 22.41 5.55 -9.57
C GLU A 299 22.21 4.39 -8.58
N PRO A 300 23.06 4.27 -7.54
CA PRO A 300 22.84 3.32 -6.46
C PRO A 300 21.42 3.44 -5.89
N GLY A 301 20.78 2.32 -5.56
CA GLY A 301 19.37 2.30 -5.10
C GLY A 301 18.32 2.42 -6.21
N TRP A 302 18.72 2.52 -7.47
CA TRP A 302 17.79 2.62 -8.58
C TRP A 302 16.80 1.44 -8.64
N GLY A 303 17.23 0.20 -8.42
CA GLY A 303 16.36 -0.97 -8.43
C GLY A 303 15.21 -0.88 -7.41
N TYR A 304 15.45 -0.28 -6.28
CA TYR A 304 14.43 0.00 -5.26
C TYR A 304 13.30 0.92 -5.77
N TYR A 305 13.67 1.98 -6.47
CA TYR A 305 12.72 2.94 -7.03
C TYR A 305 12.03 2.37 -8.28
N ALA A 306 12.79 1.70 -9.12
CA ALA A 306 12.35 1.18 -10.41
C ALA A 306 11.17 0.21 -10.31
N VAL A 307 11.14 -0.63 -9.27
CA VAL A 307 10.03 -1.56 -9.00
C VAL A 307 8.70 -0.82 -8.80
N GLN A 308 8.72 0.42 -8.31
CA GLN A 308 7.53 1.21 -8.02
C GLN A 308 6.96 1.95 -9.23
N ILE A 309 7.77 2.12 -10.28
CA ILE A 309 7.41 2.85 -11.49
C ILE A 309 7.46 1.98 -12.75
N ALA A 310 7.59 0.66 -12.58
CA ALA A 310 7.69 -0.27 -13.69
C ALA A 310 6.42 -0.25 -14.54
N ALA A 311 6.60 -0.05 -15.85
CA ALA A 311 5.54 -0.18 -16.82
C ALA A 311 5.11 -1.64 -17.03
N ASP A 312 3.96 -1.85 -17.64
CA ASP A 312 3.52 -3.18 -18.05
C ASP A 312 4.43 -3.74 -19.15
N PHE A 313 5.04 -4.88 -18.87
CA PHE A 313 6.09 -5.48 -19.73
C PHE A 313 5.61 -6.08 -21.04
N ALA A 314 4.32 -6.04 -21.36
CA ALA A 314 3.81 -6.59 -22.61
C ALA A 314 4.37 -5.86 -23.85
N ASP A 315 4.79 -4.60 -23.72
CA ASP A 315 5.20 -3.73 -24.83
C ASP A 315 6.68 -3.30 -24.81
N VAL A 316 7.50 -3.77 -23.88
CA VAL A 316 8.88 -3.26 -23.69
C VAL A 316 9.89 -3.71 -24.76
N THR A 317 9.48 -4.49 -25.73
CA THR A 317 10.38 -4.88 -26.86
C THR A 317 10.70 -3.75 -27.84
N SER A 318 10.10 -2.57 -27.66
CA SER A 318 10.25 -1.44 -28.60
C SER A 318 10.72 -0.11 -27.98
N TYR A 319 10.98 -0.04 -26.69
CA TYR A 319 11.41 1.22 -26.06
C TYR A 319 12.94 1.28 -25.98
N GLU A 320 13.53 2.07 -26.87
CA GLU A 320 14.91 2.56 -26.77
C GLU A 320 15.08 3.61 -25.66
N ASP A 321 14.00 3.95 -24.93
CA ASP A 321 14.01 4.96 -23.88
C ASP A 321 14.09 4.29 -22.51
N PHE A 322 15.24 4.45 -21.85
CA PHE A 322 15.61 3.92 -20.53
C PHE A 322 14.75 4.41 -19.36
N SER A 323 13.61 5.05 -19.63
CA SER A 323 12.67 5.48 -18.59
C SER A 323 11.98 4.32 -17.88
N TYR A 324 12.04 3.09 -18.44
CA TYR A 324 11.39 1.91 -17.87
C TYR A 324 12.40 0.81 -17.53
N PRO A 325 12.50 0.40 -16.26
CA PRO A 325 13.48 -0.58 -15.85
C PRO A 325 13.11 -1.99 -16.36
N TYR A 326 13.89 -2.48 -17.30
CA TYR A 326 13.79 -3.85 -17.75
C TYR A 326 14.20 -4.82 -16.63
N GLY A 327 13.38 -5.83 -16.37
CA GLY A 327 13.68 -6.87 -15.37
C GLY A 327 13.05 -6.65 -14.00
N ALA A 328 12.44 -5.51 -13.68
CA ALA A 328 11.76 -5.26 -12.40
C ALA A 328 10.66 -6.28 -12.08
N TYR A 329 10.10 -6.93 -13.12
CA TYR A 329 9.12 -8.02 -12.99
C TYR A 329 9.64 -9.21 -12.17
N GLN A 330 10.96 -9.39 -12.05
CA GLN A 330 11.54 -10.48 -11.26
C GLN A 330 11.33 -10.30 -9.75
N GLU A 331 11.13 -9.07 -9.30
CA GLU A 331 10.78 -8.77 -7.92
C GLU A 331 9.27 -8.80 -7.67
N MET A 332 8.46 -8.55 -8.70
CA MET A 332 7.00 -8.51 -8.59
C MET A 332 6.39 -9.92 -8.57
N ILE A 333 5.75 -10.28 -7.48
CA ILE A 333 5.08 -11.58 -7.30
C ILE A 333 3.61 -11.47 -7.64
N LEU A 334 2.94 -10.45 -7.09
CA LEU A 334 1.57 -10.06 -7.41
C LEU A 334 1.53 -8.55 -7.59
N GLN A 335 0.85 -8.12 -8.63
CA GLN A 335 0.72 -6.70 -8.97
C GLN A 335 -0.69 -6.42 -9.53
N TYR A 336 -1.11 -5.19 -9.44
CA TYR A 336 -2.28 -4.72 -10.19
C TYR A 336 -1.86 -3.62 -11.18
N LYS A 337 -2.62 -3.53 -12.26
CA LYS A 337 -2.42 -2.49 -13.26
C LYS A 337 -3.26 -1.28 -12.86
N GLU A 338 -2.59 -0.17 -12.64
CA GLU A 338 -3.25 1.12 -12.50
C GLU A 338 -3.46 1.69 -13.92
N PRO A 339 -4.68 2.06 -14.30
CA PRO A 339 -4.90 2.74 -15.57
C PRO A 339 -4.08 4.03 -15.60
N GLU A 340 -3.79 4.52 -16.80
CA GLU A 340 -3.09 5.80 -17.00
C GLU A 340 -3.66 6.86 -16.05
N SER A 341 -2.82 7.34 -15.14
CA SER A 341 -3.24 8.27 -14.11
C SER A 341 -2.15 9.29 -13.83
N ILE A 342 -2.50 10.57 -13.98
CA ILE A 342 -1.69 11.68 -13.50
C ILE A 342 -1.79 11.83 -11.97
N ARG A 343 -2.67 11.08 -11.31
CA ARG A 343 -2.96 11.20 -9.86
C ARG A 343 -1.71 11.19 -8.99
N MET A 344 -0.70 10.36 -9.33
CA MET A 344 0.55 10.33 -8.56
C MET A 344 1.34 11.62 -8.68
N CYS A 345 1.31 12.26 -9.86
CA CYS A 345 1.92 13.57 -10.06
C CYS A 345 1.15 14.65 -9.30
N ASP A 346 -0.16 14.66 -9.44
CA ASP A 346 -1.01 15.67 -8.80
C ASP A 346 -0.88 15.60 -7.27
N ASN A 347 -0.77 14.38 -6.71
CA ASN A 347 -0.77 14.17 -5.28
C ASN A 347 0.60 14.33 -4.61
N PHE A 348 1.69 14.06 -5.32
CA PHE A 348 3.01 13.94 -4.69
C PHE A 348 4.09 14.83 -5.30
N CYS A 349 3.90 15.36 -6.52
CA CYS A 349 4.84 16.29 -7.09
C CYS A 349 4.78 17.66 -6.41
N PRO A 350 5.91 18.39 -6.37
CA PRO A 350 5.91 19.82 -6.04
C PRO A 350 4.99 20.62 -6.97
N PRO A 351 4.40 21.73 -6.51
CA PRO A 351 3.57 22.60 -7.36
C PRO A 351 4.28 23.08 -8.64
N SER A 352 5.57 23.43 -8.56
CA SER A 352 6.37 23.82 -9.73
C SER A 352 6.54 22.69 -10.75
N CYS A 353 6.35 21.44 -10.33
CA CYS A 353 6.34 20.25 -11.19
C CYS A 353 4.92 19.82 -11.58
N GLY A 354 3.90 20.65 -11.33
CA GLY A 354 2.50 20.40 -11.68
C GLY A 354 1.71 19.64 -10.63
N GLY A 355 2.25 19.45 -9.43
CA GLY A 355 1.54 18.83 -8.31
C GLY A 355 0.46 19.72 -7.71
N ASP A 356 -0.55 19.09 -7.11
CA ASP A 356 -1.56 19.77 -6.30
C ASP A 356 -0.97 20.14 -4.91
N LYS A 357 -1.48 21.22 -4.35
CA LYS A 357 -1.13 21.63 -2.96
C LYS A 357 -1.88 20.85 -1.88
N TYR A 358 -2.65 19.83 -2.25
CA TYR A 358 -3.51 19.02 -1.37
C TYR A 358 -3.15 17.53 -1.39
N GLY A 359 -1.87 17.20 -1.54
CA GLY A 359 -1.39 15.81 -1.53
C GLY A 359 -0.85 15.35 -0.18
N GLY A 360 -0.24 14.17 -0.20
CA GLY A 360 0.51 13.62 0.93
C GLY A 360 1.95 14.13 0.96
N TYR A 361 2.46 14.42 2.16
CA TYR A 361 3.79 14.98 2.37
C TYR A 361 4.55 14.17 3.41
N ILE A 362 5.73 13.69 3.05
CA ILE A 362 6.57 12.88 3.95
C ILE A 362 6.96 13.67 5.22
N TYR A 363 6.91 13.01 6.38
CA TYR A 363 7.46 13.57 7.61
C TYR A 363 8.99 13.48 7.64
N TRP A 364 9.62 14.46 8.30
CA TRP A 364 11.05 14.44 8.56
C TRP A 364 11.47 13.22 9.37
N ASP A 365 10.64 12.76 10.29
CA ASP A 365 10.85 11.57 11.12
C ASP A 365 11.10 10.28 10.31
N LEU A 366 10.49 10.13 9.14
CA LEU A 366 10.81 9.03 8.22
C LEU A 366 12.12 9.31 7.47
N CYS A 367 12.35 10.56 7.05
CA CYS A 367 13.58 10.95 6.37
C CYS A 367 14.81 10.76 7.25
N GLU A 368 14.70 11.09 8.54
CA GLU A 368 15.77 10.95 9.54
C GLU A 368 16.14 9.49 9.78
N ALA A 369 15.18 8.56 9.66
CA ALA A 369 15.41 7.13 9.85
C ALA A 369 16.33 6.49 8.79
N PHE A 370 16.54 7.13 7.63
CA PHE A 370 17.48 6.61 6.62
C PHE A 370 18.92 6.75 7.12
N PRO A 371 19.72 5.67 7.09
CA PRO A 371 21.12 5.73 7.52
C PRO A 371 22.00 6.51 6.52
N MET A 372 23.27 6.68 6.88
CA MET A 372 24.30 7.16 5.94
C MET A 372 24.66 6.05 4.94
N LEU A 373 25.44 6.39 3.93
CA LEU A 373 25.85 5.48 2.85
C LEU A 373 26.62 4.24 3.35
N ASP A 374 27.28 4.34 4.51
CA ASP A 374 27.90 3.21 5.20
C ASP A 374 26.95 2.36 6.06
N GLY A 375 25.66 2.67 6.04
CA GLY A 375 24.60 1.97 6.77
C GLY A 375 24.49 2.31 8.25
N LYS A 376 25.25 3.31 8.76
CA LYS A 376 25.21 3.78 10.14
C LYS A 376 24.37 5.06 10.29
N SER A 377 23.94 5.37 11.50
CA SER A 377 23.25 6.64 11.79
C SER A 377 24.15 7.84 11.49
N TRP A 378 23.56 8.97 11.12
CA TRP A 378 24.28 10.22 10.82
C TRP A 378 25.05 10.79 12.03
N ASP A 379 24.65 10.43 13.25
CA ASP A 379 25.25 10.83 14.50
C ASP A 379 26.13 9.75 15.16
N ASP A 380 26.28 8.59 14.52
CA ASP A 380 27.15 7.51 15.01
C ASP A 380 28.64 7.90 14.82
N PRO A 381 29.39 8.12 15.94
CA PRO A 381 30.80 8.54 15.86
C PRO A 381 31.73 7.48 15.27
N THR A 382 31.27 6.27 15.06
CA THR A 382 32.01 5.18 14.40
C THR A 382 31.74 5.12 12.90
N GLY A 383 30.81 5.95 12.38
CA GLY A 383 30.46 6.00 10.99
C GLY A 383 31.54 6.67 10.14
N LYS A 384 31.74 6.16 8.92
CA LYS A 384 32.68 6.71 7.94
C LYS A 384 32.36 8.17 7.57
N TYR A 385 31.08 8.52 7.58
CA TYR A 385 30.58 9.84 7.18
C TYR A 385 30.26 10.76 8.36
N TYR A 386 30.56 10.32 9.59
CA TYR A 386 30.40 11.13 10.78
C TYR A 386 31.28 12.38 10.73
N GLN A 387 30.73 13.52 11.11
CA GLN A 387 31.44 14.78 11.24
C GLN A 387 31.56 15.15 12.72
N ALA A 388 32.79 15.30 13.21
CA ALA A 388 33.06 15.69 14.60
C ALA A 388 32.66 17.15 14.89
N ASP A 389 32.75 18.04 13.89
CA ASP A 389 32.21 19.40 13.99
C ASP A 389 30.70 19.35 13.93
N GLU A 390 30.05 19.81 14.99
CA GLU A 390 28.58 19.76 15.14
C GLU A 390 27.87 20.57 14.07
N HIS A 391 28.33 21.77 13.77
CA HIS A 391 27.69 22.61 12.78
C HIS A 391 27.79 22.02 11.36
N LEU A 392 28.94 21.42 11.05
CA LEU A 392 29.13 20.75 9.76
C LEU A 392 28.28 19.47 9.68
N ARG A 393 28.21 18.68 10.74
CA ARG A 393 27.37 17.48 10.85
C ARG A 393 25.90 17.82 10.64
N ASP A 394 25.42 18.83 11.36
CA ASP A 394 24.03 19.30 11.27
C ASP A 394 23.73 19.89 9.89
N SER A 395 24.64 20.65 9.31
CA SER A 395 24.50 21.17 7.95
C SER A 395 24.41 20.05 6.91
N MET A 396 25.22 19.00 7.04
CA MET A 396 25.10 17.80 6.20
C MET A 396 23.74 17.11 6.38
N HIS A 397 23.27 17.00 7.61
CA HIS A 397 22.05 16.28 7.92
C HIS A 397 20.78 17.05 7.48
N TYR A 398 20.70 18.34 7.76
CA TYR A 398 19.48 19.14 7.54
C TYR A 398 19.49 19.92 6.22
N VAL A 399 20.62 20.47 5.79
CA VAL A 399 20.70 21.29 4.56
C VAL A 399 21.03 20.47 3.34
N HIS A 400 21.86 19.44 3.50
CA HIS A 400 22.30 18.55 2.43
C HIS A 400 21.94 17.08 2.69
N PRO A 401 20.68 16.76 3.03
CA PRO A 401 20.30 15.46 3.60
C PRO A 401 20.53 14.28 2.65
N LYS A 402 20.70 14.51 1.34
CA LYS A 402 21.06 13.47 0.35
C LYS A 402 22.56 13.16 0.28
N GLN A 403 23.41 14.01 0.88
CA GLN A 403 24.86 13.85 0.81
C GLN A 403 25.31 12.69 1.70
N TYR A 404 25.95 11.70 1.09
CA TYR A 404 26.40 10.48 1.78
C TYR A 404 25.29 9.72 2.54
N ARG A 405 24.04 9.92 2.17
CA ARG A 405 22.89 9.20 2.72
C ARG A 405 22.67 7.88 1.98
N ASP A 406 21.98 6.94 2.60
CA ASP A 406 21.38 5.77 1.92
C ASP A 406 20.77 6.23 0.58
N PRO A 407 21.17 5.64 -0.56
CA PRO A 407 20.70 6.09 -1.87
C PRO A 407 19.18 6.00 -2.06
N ARG A 408 18.50 5.13 -1.31
CA ARG A 408 17.03 5.05 -1.30
C ARG A 408 16.38 6.36 -0.85
N PHE A 409 17.04 7.14 0.02
CA PHE A 409 16.57 8.45 0.45
C PHE A 409 16.23 9.35 -0.75
N SER A 410 17.16 9.50 -1.68
CA SER A 410 16.97 10.34 -2.88
C SER A 410 15.87 9.82 -3.84
N ASN A 411 15.46 8.57 -3.66
CA ASN A 411 14.41 7.92 -4.42
C ASN A 411 13.04 7.92 -3.72
N VAL A 412 13.02 8.28 -2.42
CA VAL A 412 11.81 8.36 -1.61
C VAL A 412 11.30 9.78 -1.45
N VAL A 413 12.21 10.75 -1.34
CA VAL A 413 11.87 12.13 -0.99
C VAL A 413 12.47 13.13 -1.97
N THR A 414 11.70 14.18 -2.29
CA THR A 414 12.19 15.40 -2.91
C THR A 414 12.42 16.44 -1.83
N VAL A 415 13.68 16.88 -1.70
CA VAL A 415 14.15 17.88 -0.75
C VAL A 415 14.56 19.17 -1.44
N ASN A 416 14.85 20.20 -0.65
CA ASN A 416 15.37 21.47 -1.16
C ASN A 416 16.59 21.28 -2.06
N ASN A 417 16.68 22.08 -3.13
CA ASN A 417 17.77 22.05 -4.10
C ASN A 417 17.96 20.68 -4.77
N MET A 418 16.85 20.04 -5.14
CA MET A 418 16.83 18.75 -5.84
C MET A 418 16.24 18.90 -7.24
N LYS A 419 16.83 18.20 -8.22
CA LYS A 419 16.27 18.16 -9.57
C LYS A 419 15.00 17.29 -9.61
N GLN A 420 13.97 17.83 -10.22
CA GLN A 420 12.77 17.08 -10.58
C GLN A 420 12.19 17.65 -11.86
N MET A 421 11.74 16.79 -12.78
CA MET A 421 11.21 17.23 -14.06
C MET A 421 9.99 18.14 -13.89
N SER A 422 9.94 19.23 -14.63
CA SER A 422 8.80 20.14 -14.72
C SER A 422 8.53 20.48 -16.19
N ALA A 423 7.30 20.27 -16.66
CA ALA A 423 6.84 20.67 -17.99
C ALA A 423 7.82 20.34 -19.15
N GLY A 424 8.50 19.18 -19.07
CA GLY A 424 9.50 18.74 -20.05
C GLY A 424 10.92 19.29 -19.81
N ASP A 425 11.15 20.06 -18.74
CA ASP A 425 12.48 20.48 -18.30
C ASP A 425 13.07 19.52 -17.25
N PRO A 426 13.99 18.61 -17.62
CA PRO A 426 14.61 17.68 -16.69
C PRO A 426 15.64 18.36 -15.76
N SER A 427 15.98 19.62 -16.03
CA SER A 427 16.93 20.39 -15.22
C SER A 427 16.27 21.23 -14.13
N HIS A 428 14.93 21.24 -14.07
CA HIS A 428 14.18 22.02 -13.10
C HIS A 428 14.60 21.70 -11.65
N MET A 429 14.76 22.75 -10.85
CA MET A 429 15.18 22.65 -9.45
C MET A 429 14.01 22.99 -8.52
N VAL A 430 13.76 22.13 -7.57
CA VAL A 430 12.76 22.32 -6.50
C VAL A 430 13.40 23.03 -5.32
N TYR A 431 12.78 24.11 -4.85
CA TYR A 431 13.24 24.87 -3.68
C TYR A 431 12.14 24.91 -2.63
N THR A 432 12.34 24.16 -1.53
CA THR A 432 11.38 24.10 -0.42
C THR A 432 11.66 25.09 0.69
N CYS A 433 12.73 25.91 0.55
CA CYS A 433 13.12 26.93 1.52
C CYS A 433 12.22 28.18 1.48
N ILE A 434 12.20 28.91 2.60
CA ILE A 434 11.67 30.27 2.68
C ILE A 434 12.82 31.29 2.59
N GLY A 435 12.48 32.60 2.46
CA GLY A 435 13.46 33.68 2.35
C GLY A 435 13.81 34.01 0.91
N ASP A 436 15.10 34.32 0.68
CA ASP A 436 15.55 34.73 -0.66
C ASP A 436 15.47 33.54 -1.63
N GLY A 437 14.85 33.76 -2.80
CA GLY A 437 14.67 32.71 -3.82
C GLY A 437 13.58 31.67 -3.49
N ALA A 438 12.72 31.94 -2.51
CA ALA A 438 11.57 31.06 -2.23
C ALA A 438 10.65 30.93 -3.47
N THR A 439 10.16 29.70 -3.68
CA THR A 439 9.25 29.37 -4.77
C THR A 439 7.88 28.96 -4.23
N GLU A 440 6.97 28.59 -5.12
CA GLU A 440 5.67 28.02 -4.75
C GLU A 440 5.79 26.66 -4.05
N ASP A 441 6.94 25.98 -4.13
CA ASP A 441 7.23 24.71 -3.47
C ASP A 441 7.64 24.86 -2.01
N ALA A 442 7.84 26.10 -1.54
CA ALA A 442 8.35 26.38 -0.21
C ALA A 442 7.43 25.81 0.89
N ILE A 443 8.04 25.46 2.03
CA ILE A 443 7.28 25.11 3.24
C ILE A 443 6.27 26.22 3.55
N TYR A 444 5.07 25.82 4.02
CA TYR A 444 3.87 26.64 4.26
C TYR A 444 3.13 27.13 2.99
N SER A 445 3.80 27.21 1.83
CA SER A 445 3.16 27.54 0.54
C SER A 445 2.76 26.29 -0.23
N GLY A 446 3.70 25.41 -0.52
CA GLY A 446 3.52 24.18 -1.29
C GLY A 446 3.39 22.95 -0.42
N THR A 447 4.12 22.86 0.69
CA THR A 447 4.17 21.71 1.58
C THR A 447 4.06 22.12 3.05
N PRO A 448 3.40 21.33 3.91
CA PRO A 448 3.40 21.56 5.35
C PRO A 448 4.66 21.05 6.06
N THR A 449 5.43 20.15 5.42
CA THR A 449 6.61 19.49 6.01
C THR A 449 7.95 20.00 5.48
N GLY A 450 7.95 20.80 4.40
CA GLY A 450 9.17 21.18 3.67
C GLY A 450 9.70 20.10 2.73
N LEU A 451 8.95 19.02 2.51
CA LEU A 451 9.36 17.81 1.80
C LEU A 451 8.23 17.28 0.92
N TYR A 452 8.57 16.52 -0.13
CA TYR A 452 7.59 15.89 -1.02
C TYR A 452 7.90 14.39 -1.18
N ILE A 453 6.86 13.57 -1.37
CA ILE A 453 7.00 12.14 -1.64
C ILE A 453 7.42 11.94 -3.10
N LYS A 454 8.41 11.08 -3.34
CA LYS A 454 8.91 10.75 -4.68
C LYS A 454 8.77 9.28 -5.05
N LYS A 455 8.77 8.36 -4.10
CA LYS A 455 8.87 6.91 -4.32
C LYS A 455 7.90 6.37 -5.38
N MET A 456 6.66 6.85 -5.39
CA MET A 456 5.61 6.38 -6.30
C MET A 456 5.46 7.25 -7.55
N VAL A 457 6.25 8.31 -7.68
CA VAL A 457 6.18 9.27 -8.78
C VAL A 457 7.17 8.89 -9.84
N HIS A 458 6.72 8.70 -11.08
CA HIS A 458 7.61 8.46 -12.20
C HIS A 458 8.50 9.69 -12.43
N ARG A 459 9.81 9.50 -12.63
CA ARG A 459 10.79 10.60 -12.74
C ARG A 459 10.53 11.58 -13.89
N ASN A 460 9.80 11.14 -14.93
CA ASN A 460 9.42 11.98 -16.06
C ASN A 460 8.01 12.60 -15.87
N CYS A 461 7.44 12.46 -14.67
CA CYS A 461 6.13 13.02 -14.35
C CYS A 461 6.25 14.53 -14.15
N ALA A 462 5.53 15.29 -14.93
CA ALA A 462 5.49 16.75 -14.88
C ALA A 462 4.09 17.25 -15.25
N GLY A 463 3.18 17.23 -14.28
CA GLY A 463 1.85 17.83 -14.41
C GLY A 463 1.12 17.45 -15.72
N ASN A 464 0.47 18.43 -16.33
CA ASN A 464 -0.35 18.25 -17.54
C ASN A 464 0.43 17.85 -18.82
N TYR A 465 1.75 17.72 -18.75
CA TYR A 465 2.59 17.37 -19.90
C TYR A 465 2.99 15.89 -19.91
N PHE A 466 2.57 15.14 -18.91
CA PHE A 466 2.92 13.74 -18.80
C PHE A 466 1.74 12.85 -19.17
N VAL A 467 1.90 12.07 -20.22
CA VAL A 467 1.06 10.89 -20.46
C VAL A 467 1.67 9.78 -19.61
N ALA A 468 1.10 9.56 -18.44
CA ALA A 468 1.56 8.49 -17.58
C ALA A 468 1.29 7.15 -18.26
N PRO A 469 2.30 6.31 -18.51
CA PRO A 469 2.04 4.97 -18.97
C PRO A 469 1.31 4.18 -17.87
N PRO A 470 0.59 3.12 -18.23
CA PRO A 470 0.05 2.19 -17.25
C PRO A 470 1.17 1.70 -16.34
N VAL A 471 1.01 1.87 -15.04
CA VAL A 471 1.98 1.45 -14.03
C VAL A 471 1.51 0.16 -13.38
N SER A 472 2.42 -0.79 -13.24
CA SER A 472 2.19 -2.00 -12.47
C SER A 472 2.61 -1.76 -11.02
N ARG A 473 1.64 -1.74 -10.10
CA ARG A 473 1.88 -1.55 -8.66
C ARG A 473 2.10 -2.92 -8.00
N PRO A 474 3.21 -3.12 -7.30
CA PRO A 474 3.42 -4.36 -6.55
C PRO A 474 2.46 -4.44 -5.36
N LEU A 475 1.76 -5.57 -5.24
CA LEU A 475 0.97 -5.95 -4.07
C LEU A 475 1.74 -6.91 -3.16
N ILE A 476 2.51 -7.79 -3.78
CA ILE A 476 3.47 -8.67 -3.11
C ILE A 476 4.75 -8.63 -3.94
N ARG A 477 5.87 -8.32 -3.32
CA ARG A 477 7.19 -8.31 -3.95
C ARG A 477 8.23 -9.05 -3.14
N PHE A 478 9.31 -9.47 -3.79
CA PHE A 478 10.28 -10.38 -3.19
C PHE A 478 10.98 -9.80 -1.95
N ALA A 479 11.19 -8.48 -1.89
CA ALA A 479 11.73 -7.83 -0.69
C ALA A 479 10.83 -8.02 0.55
N GLU A 480 9.51 -7.99 0.39
CA GLU A 480 8.59 -8.31 1.49
C GLU A 480 8.79 -9.76 1.97
N ILE A 481 8.91 -10.71 1.03
CA ILE A 481 9.10 -12.13 1.36
C ILE A 481 10.38 -12.36 2.15
N LEU A 482 11.47 -11.70 1.75
CA LEU A 482 12.74 -11.73 2.47
C LEU A 482 12.58 -11.18 3.89
N LEU A 483 11.91 -10.05 4.05
CA LEU A 483 11.67 -9.43 5.37
C LEU A 483 10.73 -10.27 6.23
N ASN A 484 9.69 -10.89 5.64
CA ASN A 484 8.81 -11.82 6.35
C ASN A 484 9.59 -13.04 6.87
N TYR A 485 10.48 -13.59 6.04
CA TYR A 485 11.38 -14.68 6.44
C TYR A 485 12.30 -14.26 7.59
N ALA A 486 12.98 -13.12 7.46
CA ALA A 486 13.92 -12.65 8.47
C ALA A 486 13.24 -12.41 9.82
N GLU A 487 12.08 -11.76 9.82
CA GLU A 487 11.29 -11.50 11.03
C GLU A 487 10.86 -12.82 11.68
N ALA A 488 10.22 -13.71 10.93
CA ALA A 488 9.73 -14.97 11.47
C ALA A 488 10.86 -15.88 11.97
N VAL A 489 12.01 -15.94 11.28
CA VAL A 489 13.20 -16.69 11.72
C VAL A 489 13.76 -16.10 13.00
N ASN A 490 13.92 -14.77 13.07
CA ASN A 490 14.39 -14.11 14.29
C ASN A 490 13.49 -14.40 15.49
N GLU A 491 12.18 -14.30 15.30
CA GLU A 491 11.21 -14.52 16.39
C GLU A 491 11.14 -15.98 16.84
N TYR A 492 11.28 -16.92 15.91
CA TYR A 492 11.24 -18.35 16.25
C TYR A 492 12.58 -18.94 16.67
N TYR A 493 13.62 -18.75 15.87
CA TYR A 493 14.91 -19.38 16.10
C TYR A 493 15.94 -18.45 16.74
N GLY A 494 15.79 -17.13 16.57
CA GLY A 494 16.78 -16.12 16.94
C GLY A 494 17.72 -15.75 15.78
N PRO A 495 18.56 -14.72 16.00
CA PRO A 495 19.36 -14.09 14.92
C PRO A 495 20.48 -14.98 14.35
N ASN A 496 20.91 -15.98 15.11
CA ASN A 496 22.04 -16.85 14.75
C ASN A 496 21.63 -18.12 13.99
N TYR A 497 20.32 -18.34 13.76
CA TYR A 497 19.85 -19.46 12.97
C TYR A 497 20.20 -19.24 11.51
N SER A 498 20.72 -20.28 10.86
CA SER A 498 21.07 -20.27 9.44
C SER A 498 20.64 -21.58 8.80
N GLU A 499 20.18 -21.50 7.56
CA GLU A 499 19.84 -22.66 6.74
C GLU A 499 20.24 -22.44 5.28
N THR A 500 20.45 -23.52 4.55
CA THR A 500 20.76 -23.45 3.12
C THR A 500 19.47 -23.52 2.30
N LEU A 501 19.19 -22.45 1.54
CA LEU A 501 18.09 -22.40 0.58
C LEU A 501 18.65 -22.45 -0.85
N GLY A 502 18.43 -23.56 -1.53
CA GLY A 502 19.10 -23.82 -2.81
C GLY A 502 20.62 -23.94 -2.64
N SER A 503 21.37 -22.97 -3.13
CA SER A 503 22.84 -22.88 -2.99
C SER A 503 23.30 -21.75 -2.06
N VAL A 504 22.37 -21.03 -1.43
CA VAL A 504 22.65 -19.83 -0.64
C VAL A 504 22.39 -20.11 0.83
N GLU A 505 23.35 -19.78 1.69
CA GLU A 505 23.13 -19.75 3.13
C GLU A 505 22.28 -18.52 3.47
N MET A 506 21.19 -18.75 4.21
CA MET A 506 20.20 -17.73 4.50
C MET A 506 19.93 -17.65 6.00
N ASN A 507 19.96 -16.44 6.51
CA ASN A 507 19.63 -16.06 7.88
C ASN A 507 19.15 -14.61 7.92
N PRO A 508 18.66 -14.09 9.06
CA PRO A 508 18.18 -12.71 9.15
C PRO A 508 19.22 -11.65 8.74
N VAL A 509 20.51 -11.84 9.09
CA VAL A 509 21.58 -10.90 8.71
C VAL A 509 21.78 -10.87 7.20
N GLU A 510 21.86 -12.04 6.55
CA GLU A 510 22.03 -12.12 5.09
C GLU A 510 20.85 -11.49 4.33
N VAL A 511 19.62 -11.64 4.84
CA VAL A 511 18.47 -10.92 4.27
C VAL A 511 18.67 -9.41 4.32
N LEU A 512 19.04 -8.86 5.48
CA LEU A 512 19.26 -7.41 5.60
C LEU A 512 20.41 -6.95 4.70
N LYS A 513 21.48 -7.72 4.59
CA LYS A 513 22.61 -7.42 3.68
C LYS A 513 22.17 -7.39 2.21
N LEU A 514 21.34 -8.33 1.78
CA LEU A 514 20.79 -8.36 0.41
C LEU A 514 19.99 -7.10 0.10
N ILE A 515 19.10 -6.69 1.01
CA ILE A 515 18.26 -5.50 0.84
C ILE A 515 19.11 -4.23 0.83
N ARG A 516 20.05 -4.10 1.76
CA ARG A 516 20.96 -2.94 1.86
C ARG A 516 21.87 -2.83 0.64
N ARG A 517 22.42 -3.96 0.16
CA ARG A 517 23.19 -4.00 -1.08
C ARG A 517 22.38 -3.49 -2.27
N ARG A 518 21.15 -3.99 -2.46
CA ARG A 518 20.26 -3.51 -3.51
C ARG A 518 19.90 -2.02 -3.30
N GLY A 519 19.76 -1.58 -2.06
CA GLY A 519 19.57 -0.17 -1.69
C GLY A 519 20.75 0.73 -2.05
N GLY A 520 21.93 0.15 -2.30
CA GLY A 520 23.14 0.89 -2.65
C GLY A 520 24.00 1.30 -1.45
N ILE A 521 23.76 0.73 -0.27
CA ILE A 521 24.61 0.94 0.92
C ILE A 521 25.96 0.26 0.71
N GLU A 522 27.05 0.89 1.14
CA GLU A 522 28.41 0.34 1.07
C GLU A 522 28.56 -0.91 1.96
N ALA A 523 29.26 -1.90 1.44
CA ALA A 523 29.48 -3.15 2.17
C ALA A 523 30.28 -2.97 3.47
N GLY A 524 31.13 -1.95 3.53
CA GLY A 524 32.15 -1.80 4.56
C GLY A 524 33.27 -2.80 4.42
N GLU A 525 34.35 -2.66 5.19
CA GLU A 525 35.48 -3.60 5.19
C GLU A 525 35.09 -4.98 5.74
N ASP A 526 34.08 -5.02 6.62
CA ASP A 526 33.55 -6.21 7.26
C ASP A 526 32.46 -6.92 6.44
N GLY A 527 32.01 -6.33 5.34
CA GLY A 527 30.92 -6.85 4.53
C GLY A 527 29.57 -6.84 5.23
N MET A 528 29.39 -6.02 6.27
CA MET A 528 28.18 -6.00 7.11
C MET A 528 27.19 -4.91 6.72
N TYR A 529 27.50 -4.02 5.77
CA TYR A 529 26.59 -2.95 5.32
C TYR A 529 26.10 -2.07 6.46
N GLY A 530 26.96 -1.80 7.46
CA GLY A 530 26.66 -1.03 8.66
C GLY A 530 25.85 -1.77 9.73
N LEU A 531 25.53 -3.05 9.53
CA LEU A 531 24.88 -3.87 10.54
C LEU A 531 25.85 -4.21 11.68
N LYS A 532 25.33 -4.25 12.90
CA LYS A 532 26.09 -4.69 14.07
C LYS A 532 26.36 -6.20 13.98
N ALA A 533 27.59 -6.63 14.26
CA ALA A 533 27.92 -8.05 14.39
C ALA A 533 27.30 -8.64 15.68
N ASN A 534 26.91 -9.92 15.64
CA ASN A 534 26.43 -10.67 16.81
C ASN A 534 25.25 -9.98 17.53
N MET A 535 24.26 -9.50 16.77
CA MET A 535 23.04 -8.91 17.34
C MET A 535 22.30 -9.90 18.24
N THR A 536 21.79 -9.41 19.35
CA THR A 536 20.77 -10.11 20.13
C THR A 536 19.46 -10.23 19.32
N GLN A 537 18.53 -11.06 19.77
CA GLN A 537 17.22 -11.19 19.12
C GLN A 537 16.46 -9.86 19.06
N GLU A 538 16.58 -9.05 20.13
CA GLU A 538 15.95 -7.72 20.19
C GLU A 538 16.60 -6.74 19.22
N GLU A 539 17.94 -6.67 19.21
CA GLU A 539 18.67 -5.82 18.26
C GLU A 539 18.39 -6.20 16.80
N MET A 540 18.28 -7.49 16.51
CA MET A 540 17.92 -7.98 15.18
C MET A 540 16.47 -7.62 14.85
N ARG A 541 15.53 -7.71 15.80
CA ARG A 541 14.14 -7.28 15.63
C ARG A 541 14.07 -5.81 15.24
N GLU A 542 14.77 -4.94 15.95
CA GLU A 542 14.79 -3.51 15.63
C GLU A 542 15.45 -3.22 14.27
N ALA A 543 16.52 -3.94 13.92
CA ALA A 543 17.16 -3.83 12.61
C ALA A 543 16.20 -4.25 11.47
N ILE A 544 15.46 -5.35 11.66
CA ILE A 544 14.44 -5.82 10.69
C ILE A 544 13.29 -4.81 10.58
N ARG A 545 12.78 -4.30 11.71
CA ARG A 545 11.71 -3.30 11.72
C ARG A 545 12.11 -2.01 11.01
N LEU A 546 13.34 -1.53 11.25
CA LEU A 546 13.88 -0.37 10.56
C LEU A 546 14.00 -0.63 9.06
N GLU A 547 14.63 -1.74 8.67
CA GLU A 547 14.80 -2.07 7.26
C GLU A 547 13.44 -2.22 6.55
N ARG A 548 12.45 -2.83 7.22
CA ARG A 548 11.08 -2.95 6.71
C ARG A 548 10.40 -1.60 6.56
N ARG A 549 10.58 -0.68 7.52
CA ARG A 549 10.09 0.71 7.45
C ARG A 549 10.64 1.44 6.23
N LEU A 550 11.96 1.35 5.99
CA LEU A 550 12.62 2.05 4.88
C LEU A 550 12.31 1.40 3.52
N GLU A 551 12.31 0.07 3.49
CA GLU A 551 12.10 -0.69 2.26
C GLU A 551 10.66 -0.61 1.76
N LEU A 552 9.67 -0.74 2.64
CA LEU A 552 8.25 -0.84 2.31
C LEU A 552 7.45 0.44 2.57
N CYS A 553 8.11 1.60 2.83
CA CYS A 553 7.41 2.85 3.06
C CYS A 553 6.49 3.19 1.87
N PHE A 554 5.33 3.76 2.16
CA PHE A 554 4.27 4.12 1.20
C PHE A 554 3.62 2.96 0.44
N GLU A 555 3.94 1.70 0.76
CA GLU A 555 3.34 0.51 0.12
C GLU A 555 2.16 -0.08 0.93
N GLY A 556 1.60 0.68 1.88
CA GLY A 556 0.46 0.26 2.70
C GLY A 556 0.81 -0.69 3.85
N PHE A 557 2.10 -0.88 4.18
CA PHE A 557 2.55 -1.78 5.24
C PHE A 557 2.63 -1.12 6.61
N ARG A 558 3.20 0.08 6.70
CA ARG A 558 3.55 0.71 7.98
C ARG A 558 2.38 0.79 8.96
N PHE A 559 1.19 1.20 8.48
CA PHE A 559 -0.01 1.28 9.30
C PHE A 559 -0.34 -0.03 10.03
N PHE A 560 -0.23 -1.16 9.32
CA PHE A 560 -0.48 -2.48 9.90
C PHE A 560 0.71 -3.01 10.70
N ASP A 561 1.93 -2.76 10.25
CA ASP A 561 3.15 -3.23 10.90
C ASP A 561 3.28 -2.70 12.34
N VAL A 562 3.09 -1.40 12.56
CA VAL A 562 3.19 -0.83 13.91
C VAL A 562 2.08 -1.34 14.83
N ARG A 563 0.91 -1.69 14.27
CA ARG A 563 -0.19 -2.28 15.00
C ARG A 563 0.07 -3.74 15.35
N ARG A 564 0.46 -4.57 14.37
CA ARG A 564 0.74 -5.98 14.63
C ARG A 564 1.92 -6.19 15.58
N TRP A 565 2.90 -5.29 15.60
CA TRP A 565 4.01 -5.27 16.57
C TRP A 565 3.62 -4.68 17.92
N MET A 566 2.45 -4.09 18.04
CA MET A 566 1.94 -3.39 19.23
C MET A 566 2.85 -2.24 19.70
N ILE A 567 3.33 -1.44 18.75
CA ILE A 567 4.14 -0.24 19.00
C ILE A 567 3.48 1.06 18.48
N ALA A 568 2.26 0.97 17.95
CA ALA A 568 1.55 2.13 17.43
C ALA A 568 1.27 3.20 18.50
N ASP A 569 1.15 2.81 19.76
CA ASP A 569 1.04 3.72 20.92
C ASP A 569 2.32 4.54 21.16
N GLN A 570 3.45 4.14 20.57
CA GLN A 570 4.72 4.85 20.60
C GLN A 570 4.95 5.62 19.30
N THR A 571 4.75 4.99 18.14
CA THR A 571 5.03 5.59 16.83
C THR A 571 3.96 6.59 16.38
N ASP A 572 2.69 6.27 16.64
CA ASP A 572 1.53 7.09 16.22
C ASP A 572 0.98 7.95 17.39
N ASN A 573 1.74 8.14 18.46
CA ASN A 573 1.37 8.96 19.62
C ASN A 573 2.45 10.00 19.93
N ALA A 574 3.05 10.59 18.92
CA ALA A 574 4.14 11.54 19.00
C ALA A 574 3.84 12.80 18.17
N THR A 575 4.62 13.84 18.35
CA THR A 575 4.62 14.97 17.42
C THR A 575 5.42 14.57 16.19
N MET A 576 4.83 14.77 15.01
CA MET A 576 5.46 14.57 13.72
C MET A 576 6.07 15.87 13.21
N HIS A 577 7.22 15.76 12.55
CA HIS A 577 8.05 16.91 12.24
C HIS A 577 8.19 17.14 10.73
N GLY A 578 8.52 18.40 10.42
CA GLY A 578 8.97 18.87 9.11
C GLY A 578 10.34 19.54 9.22
N LEU A 579 10.88 19.90 8.08
CA LEU A 579 12.17 20.59 7.97
C LEU A 579 11.98 21.96 7.32
N GLU A 580 12.13 23.02 8.08
CA GLU A 580 12.17 24.40 7.59
C GLU A 580 13.62 24.80 7.26
N LEU A 581 13.85 25.21 6.04
CA LEU A 581 15.08 25.84 5.62
C LEU A 581 14.79 27.31 5.32
N THR A 582 15.60 28.22 5.88
CA THR A 582 15.57 29.66 5.56
C THR A 582 16.83 30.01 4.79
N HIS A 583 16.66 30.52 3.58
CA HIS A 583 17.77 30.94 2.72
C HIS A 583 17.99 32.45 2.78
N LYS A 584 19.27 32.86 2.79
CA LYS A 584 19.69 34.25 2.65
C LYS A 584 20.82 34.37 1.62
N GLY A 585 20.64 35.24 0.65
CA GLY A 585 21.60 35.50 -0.40
C GLY A 585 21.11 35.16 -1.79
N SER A 586 21.98 35.27 -2.78
CA SER A 586 21.65 34.98 -4.17
C SER A 586 22.12 33.62 -4.67
N ASN A 587 22.91 32.90 -3.88
CA ASN A 587 23.46 31.61 -4.27
C ASN A 587 22.71 30.46 -3.54
N MET A 588 21.88 29.79 -4.27
CA MET A 588 21.04 28.69 -3.77
C MET A 588 21.82 27.43 -3.35
N ASN A 589 23.14 27.41 -3.40
CA ASN A 589 23.96 26.31 -2.89
C ASN A 589 24.46 26.51 -1.46
N ASN A 590 24.28 27.69 -0.87
CA ASN A 590 24.71 28.02 0.48
C ASN A 590 23.78 29.06 1.12
N GLY A 591 24.10 29.52 2.33
CA GLY A 591 23.33 30.56 3.03
C GLY A 591 22.05 30.06 3.69
N TYR A 592 21.97 28.78 4.02
CA TYR A 592 20.83 28.20 4.71
C TYR A 592 21.01 28.16 6.23
N THR A 593 19.92 28.43 6.92
CA THR A 593 19.69 28.02 8.31
C THR A 593 18.53 27.02 8.32
N TRP A 594 18.48 26.19 9.34
CA TRP A 594 17.50 25.09 9.44
C TRP A 594 16.80 25.08 10.79
N LYS A 595 15.61 24.51 10.78
CA LYS A 595 14.82 24.26 11.97
C LYS A 595 13.93 23.04 11.75
N VAL A 596 13.95 22.10 12.68
CA VAL A 596 12.92 21.06 12.76
C VAL A 596 11.67 21.70 13.36
N VAL A 597 10.53 21.55 12.69
CA VAL A 597 9.26 22.20 13.07
C VAL A 597 8.19 21.16 13.35
N ASP A 598 7.36 21.45 14.34
CA ASP A 598 6.19 20.63 14.63
C ASP A 598 5.16 20.78 13.51
N VAL A 599 4.74 19.69 12.91
CA VAL A 599 3.72 19.65 11.85
C VAL A 599 2.38 19.23 12.42
N ARG A 600 2.36 18.08 13.10
CA ARG A 600 1.14 17.51 13.68
C ARG A 600 1.45 16.68 14.91
N LYS A 601 0.65 16.89 15.96
CA LYS A 601 0.63 15.97 17.09
C LYS A 601 -0.31 14.82 16.76
N HIS A 602 0.24 13.62 16.64
CA HIS A 602 -0.52 12.40 16.54
C HIS A 602 -1.05 11.96 17.91
N VAL A 603 -2.23 11.38 17.93
CA VAL A 603 -2.87 10.83 19.12
C VAL A 603 -3.34 9.42 18.83
N PHE A 604 -2.77 8.46 19.51
CA PHE A 604 -3.17 7.06 19.40
C PHE A 604 -4.02 6.64 20.59
N ARG A 605 -5.14 6.00 20.34
CA ARG A 605 -6.01 5.40 21.36
C ARG A 605 -6.01 3.88 21.21
N LYS A 606 -6.19 3.18 22.32
CA LYS A 606 -6.20 1.71 22.34
C LYS A 606 -7.20 1.09 21.35
N SER A 607 -8.35 1.72 21.13
CA SER A 607 -9.32 1.31 20.12
C SER A 607 -8.74 1.22 18.69
N MET A 608 -7.72 2.05 18.40
CA MET A 608 -7.18 2.23 17.04
C MET A 608 -6.23 1.12 16.59
N TYR A 609 -6.01 0.08 17.39
CA TYR A 609 -5.37 -1.14 16.90
C TYR A 609 -6.23 -1.85 15.86
N PHE A 610 -7.55 -1.67 15.93
CA PHE A 610 -8.50 -2.15 14.92
C PHE A 610 -9.37 -1.00 14.44
N TRP A 611 -9.93 -1.15 13.26
CA TRP A 611 -10.94 -0.24 12.75
C TRP A 611 -12.27 -0.46 13.46
N PRO A 612 -13.10 0.59 13.65
CA PRO A 612 -14.46 0.40 14.09
C PRO A 612 -15.29 -0.25 12.98
N ILE A 613 -16.16 -1.19 13.31
CA ILE A 613 -17.19 -1.62 12.37
C ILE A 613 -18.09 -0.42 12.08
N PRO A 614 -18.39 -0.11 10.80
CA PRO A 614 -19.20 1.05 10.45
C PRO A 614 -20.54 1.05 11.17
N TYR A 615 -20.95 2.18 11.74
CA TYR A 615 -22.16 2.30 12.55
C TYR A 615 -23.40 1.78 11.83
N ASN A 616 -23.55 2.10 10.55
CA ASN A 616 -24.69 1.63 9.75
C ASN A 616 -24.80 0.10 9.67
N GLU A 617 -23.68 -0.62 9.74
CA GLU A 617 -23.68 -2.09 9.68
C GLU A 617 -24.13 -2.70 11.01
N THR A 618 -23.70 -2.12 12.15
CA THR A 618 -24.17 -2.56 13.47
C THR A 618 -25.63 -2.24 13.72
N VAL A 619 -26.18 -1.17 13.11
CA VAL A 619 -27.62 -0.85 13.15
C VAL A 619 -28.44 -1.83 12.29
N LYS A 620 -27.94 -2.20 11.10
CA LYS A 620 -28.62 -3.16 10.22
C LYS A 620 -28.61 -4.57 10.79
N ASN A 621 -27.54 -4.94 11.49
CA ASN A 621 -27.35 -6.26 12.08
C ASN A 621 -26.87 -6.11 13.54
N THR A 622 -27.80 -6.24 14.48
CA THR A 622 -27.55 -6.07 15.92
C THR A 622 -26.70 -7.22 16.53
N GLU A 623 -26.49 -8.30 15.80
CA GLU A 623 -25.61 -9.41 16.21
C GLU A 623 -24.12 -9.09 15.94
N LEU A 624 -23.82 -7.98 15.24
CA LEU A 624 -22.45 -7.53 15.00
C LEU A 624 -21.91 -6.80 16.24
N ILE A 625 -21.09 -7.48 17.01
CA ILE A 625 -20.37 -6.91 18.16
C ILE A 625 -19.32 -5.92 17.64
N GLN A 626 -19.32 -4.68 18.13
CA GLN A 626 -18.35 -3.64 17.81
C GLN A 626 -16.97 -4.02 18.36
N ASN A 627 -15.91 -3.52 17.72
CA ASN A 627 -14.57 -3.61 18.27
C ASN A 627 -14.45 -2.85 19.59
N PRO A 628 -13.66 -3.34 20.56
CA PRO A 628 -13.60 -2.79 21.91
C PRO A 628 -13.04 -1.35 21.90
N TYR A 629 -13.37 -0.62 22.96
CA TYR A 629 -12.89 0.75 23.21
C TYR A 629 -13.43 1.81 22.22
N TYR A 630 -14.40 1.44 21.36
CA TYR A 630 -15.19 2.39 20.53
C TYR A 630 -16.54 2.71 21.16
N GLU A 631 -16.92 2.05 22.24
CA GLU A 631 -18.13 2.37 22.98
C GLU A 631 -18.00 3.77 23.60
N THR A 632 -19.04 4.56 23.45
CA THR A 632 -19.13 5.91 23.99
C THR A 632 -19.27 5.85 25.51
N THR A 633 -18.19 5.70 26.21
CA THR A 633 -18.11 6.13 27.60
C THR A 633 -17.19 7.35 27.64
N ASN A 634 -17.72 8.41 28.20
CA ASN A 634 -17.00 9.61 28.57
C ASN A 634 -15.73 9.22 29.38
N ASP A 635 -14.58 9.11 28.71
CA ASP A 635 -13.25 9.13 29.30
C ASP A 635 -12.36 10.10 28.54
#